data_2be9fe03925e128633b68f7ca735786a
#
_entry.id   2be9fe03925e128633b68f7ca735786a
#
_cell.length_a   1.000
_cell.length_b   1.000
_cell.length_c   1.000
_cell.angle_alpha   90.00
_cell.angle_beta   90.00
_cell.angle_gamma   90.00
#
_symmetry.space_group_name_H-M   'P 1'
#
loop_
_entity.id
_entity.type
_entity.pdbx_description
1 polymer ?
#
loop_
_entity_poly.entity_id
_entity_poly.type
_entity_poly.pdbx_seq_one_letter_code
_entity_poly.pdbx_strand_id
1 'polypeptide(L)'
;MRIVQKKYFAGILAAALALAGCSTTPTGAANAKGIHAVATTTQICDYLTQIANNGMKLVKTDSAGHETTSGDGDVTLNLTCLLAPNASAHEHEMTPQQMKALAQADLLFVNGVDLEHFLDSAVKSSGFKGTMSVTSGVSEEKGDGYTVELGDQKVDVRPWPFVTPGEKPEFTHDPHVWTDVKQADVQVFNIGTALEKTQSDNPAAADSIKAAVEKYEAQLTLLDQWVRDSISSVPEENRVLFTSHDAFGYFANAYDVKFIGAALSDFNHQQDATAEHINKAAEEVKASGAKALFAENSNNSKSIEAIARAAGVKAITN
;
A
#
# COMPACT_ATOMS: atom_id res chain seq x y z
N MET A 1 -80.21 -17.79 30.96
CA MET A 1 -81.35 -17.96 30.01
C MET A 1 -80.72 -18.16 28.63
N ARG A 2 -80.55 -19.39 28.25
CA ARG A 2 -81.25 -20.06 27.18
C ARG A 2 -81.22 -19.19 25.92
N ILE A 3 -80.77 -19.60 24.78
CA ILE A 3 -80.93 -20.70 23.84
C ILE A 3 -80.57 -20.04 22.47
N VAL A 4 -80.11 -20.52 21.37
CA VAL A 4 -80.04 -21.79 20.66
C VAL A 4 -79.12 -21.61 19.44
N GLN A 5 -78.53 -22.68 19.05
CA GLN A 5 -77.83 -22.90 17.76
C GLN A 5 -78.71 -22.69 16.53
N LYS A 6 -78.09 -22.37 15.41
CA LYS A 6 -78.38 -23.11 14.16
C LYS A 6 -77.24 -23.07 13.15
N LYS A 7 -76.82 -24.23 12.77
CA LYS A 7 -75.98 -24.58 11.62
C LYS A 7 -76.82 -24.45 10.32
N TYR A 8 -76.18 -23.99 9.25
CA TYR A 8 -76.52 -24.53 7.89
C TYR A 8 -75.23 -24.63 7.07
N PHE A 9 -75.15 -25.81 6.43
CA PHE A 9 -74.17 -26.31 5.50
C PHE A 9 -74.47 -25.87 4.07
N ALA A 10 -73.49 -26.04 3.20
CA ALA A 10 -73.50 -26.15 1.73
C ALA A 10 -73.16 -24.84 1.02
N GLY A 11 -72.30 -24.82 0.05
CA GLY A 11 -71.82 -25.80 -0.89
C GLY A 11 -70.71 -25.28 -1.75
N ILE A 12 -70.00 -26.19 -2.28
CA ILE A 12 -68.82 -26.18 -3.14
C ILE A 12 -69.03 -25.37 -4.42
N LEU A 13 -68.02 -24.55 -4.83
CA LEU A 13 -67.62 -24.49 -6.24
C LEU A 13 -66.14 -24.13 -6.36
N ALA A 14 -65.37 -25.09 -6.81
CA ALA A 14 -63.97 -24.91 -7.17
C ALA A 14 -63.85 -24.20 -8.53
N ALA A 15 -63.24 -23.08 -8.61
CA ALA A 15 -62.74 -22.50 -9.86
C ALA A 15 -61.21 -22.39 -9.79
N ALA A 16 -60.54 -23.35 -10.41
CA ALA A 16 -59.12 -23.30 -10.64
C ALA A 16 -58.76 -22.29 -11.75
N LEU A 17 -58.35 -21.11 -11.44
CA LEU A 17 -57.64 -20.22 -12.38
C LEU A 17 -56.14 -20.50 -12.30
N ALA A 18 -55.63 -21.20 -13.31
CA ALA A 18 -54.19 -21.29 -13.56
C ALA A 18 -53.68 -19.93 -14.06
N LEU A 19 -53.13 -19.11 -13.13
CA LEU A 19 -52.28 -17.99 -13.48
C LEU A 19 -50.89 -18.54 -13.73
N ALA A 20 -50.53 -18.74 -15.00
CA ALA A 20 -49.15 -18.89 -15.44
C ALA A 20 -48.44 -17.54 -15.21
N GLY A 21 -48.01 -17.29 -13.97
CA GLY A 21 -47.06 -16.24 -13.67
C GLY A 21 -45.69 -16.69 -14.16
N CYS A 22 -45.18 -16.07 -15.23
CA CYS A 22 -43.77 -16.06 -15.51
C CYS A 22 -43.09 -15.41 -14.32
N SER A 23 -42.67 -16.20 -13.35
CA SER A 23 -41.64 -15.80 -12.41
C SER A 23 -40.32 -15.74 -13.21
N THR A 24 -40.01 -14.57 -13.74
CA THR A 24 -38.63 -14.24 -13.99
C THR A 24 -37.96 -14.25 -12.61
N THR A 25 -37.39 -15.38 -12.22
CA THR A 25 -36.38 -15.45 -11.19
C THR A 25 -35.33 -14.45 -11.62
N PRO A 26 -35.02 -13.41 -10.82
CA PRO A 26 -33.80 -12.66 -11.08
C PRO A 26 -32.69 -13.72 -11.04
N THR A 27 -32.00 -13.90 -12.14
CA THR A 27 -30.71 -14.60 -12.15
C THR A 27 -29.91 -13.91 -11.06
N GLY A 28 -29.80 -14.58 -9.91
CA GLY A 28 -29.04 -14.05 -8.80
C GLY A 28 -27.66 -13.70 -9.32
N ALA A 29 -27.30 -12.42 -9.25
CA ALA A 29 -25.90 -12.00 -9.42
C ALA A 29 -25.12 -12.95 -8.51
N ALA A 30 -24.19 -13.70 -9.06
CA ALA A 30 -23.30 -14.51 -8.25
C ALA A 30 -22.68 -13.57 -7.22
N ASN A 31 -22.84 -13.87 -5.94
CA ASN A 31 -22.24 -13.04 -4.89
C ASN A 31 -20.75 -12.97 -5.17
N ALA A 32 -20.21 -11.77 -5.20
CA ALA A 32 -18.78 -11.58 -5.39
C ALA A 32 -18.02 -12.35 -4.31
N LYS A 33 -16.98 -13.09 -4.72
CA LYS A 33 -16.09 -13.77 -3.78
C LYS A 33 -15.33 -12.71 -2.96
N GLY A 34 -15.33 -12.84 -1.64
CA GLY A 34 -14.48 -12.02 -0.78
C GLY A 34 -13.01 -12.26 -1.10
N ILE A 35 -12.23 -11.19 -1.18
CA ILE A 35 -10.79 -11.23 -1.47
C ILE A 35 -10.03 -11.14 -0.15
N HIS A 36 -9.12 -12.08 0.13
CA HIS A 36 -8.21 -12.02 1.27
C HIS A 36 -6.85 -11.55 0.81
N ALA A 37 -6.46 -10.35 1.23
CA ALA A 37 -5.22 -9.71 0.84
C ALA A 37 -4.34 -9.36 2.05
N VAL A 38 -3.04 -9.50 1.88
CA VAL A 38 -2.01 -9.05 2.82
C VAL A 38 -1.17 -7.99 2.14
N ALA A 39 -0.97 -6.85 2.81
CA ALA A 39 -0.13 -5.74 2.36
C ALA A 39 1.14 -5.67 3.21
N THR A 40 2.31 -5.68 2.57
CA THR A 40 3.61 -5.72 3.24
C THR A 40 4.05 -4.36 3.76
N THR A 41 3.66 -3.27 3.11
CA THR A 41 4.06 -1.90 3.47
C THR A 41 2.87 -1.04 3.84
N THR A 42 3.13 0.07 4.53
CA THR A 42 2.09 1.07 4.86
C THR A 42 1.51 1.72 3.60
N GLN A 43 2.34 1.93 2.57
CA GLN A 43 1.93 2.50 1.29
C GLN A 43 0.96 1.58 0.56
N ILE A 44 1.29 0.30 0.41
CA ILE A 44 0.41 -0.69 -0.22
C ILE A 44 -0.88 -0.87 0.57
N CYS A 45 -0.79 -0.88 1.92
CA CYS A 45 -1.98 -0.92 2.77
C CYS A 45 -2.89 0.30 2.53
N ASP A 46 -2.31 1.49 2.36
CA ASP A 46 -3.08 2.70 2.03
C ASP A 46 -3.69 2.62 0.63
N TYR A 47 -2.94 2.23 -0.39
CA TYR A 47 -3.47 2.08 -1.77
C TYR A 47 -4.70 1.17 -1.81
N LEU A 48 -4.61 0.00 -1.19
CA LEU A 48 -5.72 -0.94 -1.08
C LEU A 48 -6.90 -0.36 -0.30
N THR A 49 -6.62 0.42 0.75
CA THR A 49 -7.64 1.12 1.54
C THR A 49 -8.35 2.19 0.69
N GLN A 50 -7.61 2.99 -0.08
CA GLN A 50 -8.17 4.03 -0.95
C GLN A 50 -8.99 3.42 -2.09
N ILE A 51 -8.49 2.37 -2.74
CA ILE A 51 -9.24 1.64 -3.77
C ILE A 51 -10.56 1.14 -3.17
N ALA A 52 -10.51 0.47 -2.02
CA ALA A 52 -11.72 -0.08 -1.40
C ALA A 52 -12.74 1.02 -1.02
N ASN A 53 -12.28 2.14 -0.49
CA ASN A 53 -13.14 3.28 -0.15
C ASN A 53 -13.82 3.91 -1.38
N ASN A 54 -13.34 3.63 -2.59
CA ASN A 54 -13.92 4.12 -3.83
C ASN A 54 -15.04 3.24 -4.41
N GLY A 55 -15.46 2.17 -3.72
CA GLY A 55 -16.61 1.40 -4.18
C GLY A 55 -16.67 -0.07 -3.72
N MET A 56 -15.82 -0.49 -2.79
CA MET A 56 -15.82 -1.84 -2.21
C MET A 56 -16.27 -1.80 -0.74
N LYS A 57 -16.54 -2.97 -0.19
CA LYS A 57 -16.62 -3.16 1.26
C LYS A 57 -15.22 -3.54 1.76
N LEU A 58 -14.68 -2.80 2.72
CA LEU A 58 -13.39 -3.05 3.33
C LEU A 58 -13.58 -3.64 4.73
N VAL A 59 -12.92 -4.76 4.99
CA VAL A 59 -12.67 -5.29 6.34
C VAL A 59 -11.16 -5.27 6.54
N LYS A 60 -10.68 -4.31 7.33
CA LYS A 60 -9.24 -4.04 7.48
C LYS A 60 -8.77 -4.45 8.86
N THR A 61 -7.75 -5.30 8.92
CA THR A 61 -7.01 -5.65 10.13
C THR A 61 -5.68 -4.92 10.14
N ASP A 62 -5.43 -4.10 11.16
CA ASP A 62 -4.17 -3.38 11.32
C ASP A 62 -3.04 -4.28 11.86
N SER A 63 -1.83 -3.74 11.97
CA SER A 63 -0.66 -4.45 12.47
C SER A 63 -0.78 -4.94 13.92
N ALA A 64 -1.66 -4.33 14.71
CA ALA A 64 -1.95 -4.73 16.10
C ALA A 64 -3.09 -5.77 16.19
N GLY A 65 -3.73 -6.10 15.04
CA GLY A 65 -4.83 -7.04 14.95
C GLY A 65 -6.20 -6.44 15.21
N HIS A 66 -6.34 -5.10 15.23
CA HIS A 66 -7.64 -4.45 15.34
C HIS A 66 -8.34 -4.46 13.99
N GLU A 67 -9.60 -4.85 14.00
CA GLU A 67 -10.44 -4.89 12.80
C GLU A 67 -11.34 -3.66 12.71
N THR A 68 -11.44 -3.10 11.50
CA THR A 68 -12.38 -2.04 11.14
C THR A 68 -13.12 -2.41 9.88
N THR A 69 -14.37 -1.96 9.75
CA THR A 69 -15.16 -2.19 8.54
C THR A 69 -15.67 -0.85 8.00
N SER A 70 -15.58 -0.67 6.67
CA SER A 70 -16.10 0.50 5.96
C SER A 70 -16.61 0.11 4.57
N GLY A 71 -17.42 0.99 3.97
CA GLY A 71 -18.02 0.76 2.66
C GLY A 71 -19.14 -0.29 2.67
N ASP A 72 -19.91 -0.33 1.58
CA ASP A 72 -21.07 -1.19 1.40
C ASP A 72 -21.12 -1.80 -0.02
N GLY A 73 -20.01 -1.75 -0.76
CA GLY A 73 -19.90 -2.33 -2.10
C GLY A 73 -20.09 -3.85 -2.11
N ASP A 74 -20.47 -4.39 -3.27
CA ASP A 74 -20.74 -5.81 -3.46
C ASP A 74 -19.50 -6.69 -3.33
N VAL A 75 -18.30 -6.13 -3.63
CA VAL A 75 -17.01 -6.81 -3.46
C VAL A 75 -16.46 -6.51 -2.09
N THR A 76 -16.15 -7.55 -1.32
CA THR A 76 -15.51 -7.41 -0.01
C THR A 76 -13.99 -7.63 -0.10
N LEU A 77 -13.20 -6.66 0.31
CA LEU A 77 -11.76 -6.79 0.53
C LEU A 77 -11.48 -7.00 2.01
N ASN A 78 -10.97 -8.19 2.36
CA ASN A 78 -10.45 -8.50 3.69
C ASN A 78 -8.95 -8.24 3.67
N LEU A 79 -8.52 -7.10 4.19
CA LEU A 79 -7.15 -6.60 4.11
C LEU A 79 -6.44 -6.73 5.45
N THR A 80 -5.30 -7.40 5.47
CA THR A 80 -4.37 -7.39 6.61
C THR A 80 -3.15 -6.54 6.28
N CYS A 81 -2.90 -5.51 7.08
CA CYS A 81 -1.73 -4.63 6.95
C CYS A 81 -0.65 -5.08 7.94
N LEU A 82 0.55 -5.43 7.45
CA LEU A 82 1.61 -5.97 8.29
C LEU A 82 2.28 -4.90 9.16
N LEU A 83 2.49 -3.70 8.60
CA LEU A 83 3.24 -2.65 9.25
C LEU A 83 2.33 -1.65 9.98
N ALA A 84 2.76 -1.24 11.17
CA ALA A 84 2.22 -0.07 11.84
C ALA A 84 2.61 1.22 11.09
N PRO A 85 1.82 2.30 11.18
CA PRO A 85 2.34 3.63 10.86
C PRO A 85 3.64 3.83 11.64
N ASN A 86 4.67 4.35 11.05
CA ASN A 86 6.00 4.58 11.64
C ASN A 86 6.89 3.32 11.76
N ALA A 87 6.49 2.16 11.23
CA ALA A 87 7.37 1.00 11.14
C ALA A 87 8.18 1.04 9.84
N SER A 88 9.42 0.51 9.92
CA SER A 88 10.29 0.38 8.74
C SER A 88 9.76 -0.71 7.80
N ALA A 89 9.76 -0.43 6.50
CA ALA A 89 9.44 -1.42 5.48
C ALA A 89 10.62 -2.37 5.17
N HIS A 90 11.82 -2.04 5.64
CA HIS A 90 13.03 -2.86 5.44
C HIS A 90 13.15 -3.99 6.47
N GLU A 91 12.60 -3.78 7.67
CA GLU A 91 12.72 -4.71 8.79
C GLU A 91 11.36 -4.95 9.43
N HIS A 92 10.92 -6.20 9.45
CA HIS A 92 9.70 -6.58 10.13
C HIS A 92 9.75 -8.05 10.59
N GLU A 93 9.35 -8.30 11.82
CA GLU A 93 9.11 -9.64 12.34
C GLU A 93 7.61 -9.92 12.37
N MET A 94 7.18 -10.92 11.62
CA MET A 94 5.76 -11.28 11.52
C MET A 94 5.26 -11.95 12.80
N THR A 95 4.16 -11.44 13.33
CA THR A 95 3.45 -12.07 14.46
C THR A 95 2.77 -13.38 14.02
N PRO A 96 2.45 -14.31 14.95
CA PRO A 96 1.71 -15.53 14.62
C PRO A 96 0.35 -15.26 13.95
N GLN A 97 -0.31 -14.13 14.29
CA GLN A 97 -1.57 -13.73 13.66
C GLN A 97 -1.36 -13.31 12.20
N GLN A 98 -0.31 -12.55 11.92
CA GLN A 98 0.08 -12.15 10.56
C GLN A 98 0.49 -13.36 9.72
N MET A 99 1.26 -14.31 10.29
CA MET A 99 1.59 -15.58 9.63
C MET A 99 0.35 -16.38 9.26
N LYS A 100 -0.67 -16.42 10.15
CA LYS A 100 -1.95 -17.06 9.85
C LYS A 100 -2.71 -16.35 8.73
N ALA A 101 -2.74 -15.01 8.74
CA ALA A 101 -3.38 -14.22 7.68
C ALA A 101 -2.71 -14.47 6.34
N LEU A 102 -1.36 -14.49 6.30
CA LEU A 102 -0.58 -14.80 5.11
C LEU A 102 -0.90 -16.21 4.57
N ALA A 103 -0.95 -17.22 5.44
CA ALA A 103 -1.29 -18.59 5.04
C ALA A 103 -2.67 -18.73 4.38
N GLN A 104 -3.59 -17.80 4.67
CA GLN A 104 -4.98 -17.80 4.19
C GLN A 104 -5.24 -16.79 3.07
N ALA A 105 -4.23 -15.99 2.71
CA ALA A 105 -4.38 -14.94 1.71
C ALA A 105 -4.55 -15.51 0.29
N ASP A 106 -5.46 -14.92 -0.46
CA ASP A 106 -5.55 -15.09 -1.93
C ASP A 106 -4.41 -14.31 -2.60
N LEU A 107 -4.13 -13.10 -2.09
CA LEU A 107 -3.13 -12.16 -2.60
C LEU A 107 -2.18 -11.67 -1.50
N LEU A 108 -0.89 -11.71 -1.79
CA LEU A 108 0.15 -11.03 -1.04
C LEU A 108 0.70 -9.90 -1.91
N PHE A 109 0.47 -8.65 -1.53
CA PHE A 109 0.99 -7.49 -2.23
C PHE A 109 2.33 -7.06 -1.65
N VAL A 110 3.34 -7.01 -2.50
CA VAL A 110 4.71 -6.62 -2.17
C VAL A 110 5.14 -5.43 -3.02
N ASN A 111 6.03 -4.59 -2.49
CA ASN A 111 6.64 -3.51 -3.28
C ASN A 111 7.49 -4.08 -4.41
N GLY A 112 8.32 -5.06 -4.11
CA GLY A 112 9.38 -5.51 -4.99
C GLY A 112 10.61 -4.58 -4.92
N VAL A 113 11.43 -4.61 -5.95
CA VAL A 113 12.71 -3.86 -5.99
C VAL A 113 13.57 -4.18 -4.77
N ASP A 114 13.48 -5.42 -4.29
CA ASP A 114 14.25 -5.94 -3.16
C ASP A 114 14.05 -5.19 -1.83
N LEU A 115 12.84 -4.65 -1.60
CA LEU A 115 12.53 -3.91 -0.36
C LEU A 115 12.33 -4.83 0.85
N GLU A 116 11.57 -5.92 0.67
CA GLU A 116 11.01 -6.71 1.77
C GLU A 116 11.84 -7.97 2.05
N HIS A 117 13.11 -7.84 2.45
CA HIS A 117 13.99 -8.98 2.78
C HIS A 117 13.43 -9.91 3.87
N PHE A 118 12.56 -9.39 4.76
CA PHE A 118 11.96 -10.18 5.82
C PHE A 118 10.96 -11.24 5.32
N LEU A 119 10.45 -11.11 4.09
CA LEU A 119 9.41 -11.98 3.56
C LEU A 119 9.88 -13.39 3.19
N ASP A 120 11.11 -13.56 2.74
CA ASP A 120 11.60 -14.84 2.21
C ASP A 120 11.38 -16.02 3.15
N SER A 121 11.70 -15.83 4.43
CA SER A 121 11.51 -16.85 5.45
C SER A 121 10.04 -16.96 5.88
N ALA A 122 9.32 -15.86 5.94
CA ALA A 122 7.93 -15.79 6.37
C ALA A 122 6.99 -16.48 5.38
N VAL A 123 7.14 -16.23 4.07
CA VAL A 123 6.34 -16.85 3.02
C VAL A 123 6.50 -18.39 3.05
N LYS A 124 7.75 -18.86 3.11
CA LYS A 124 8.04 -20.30 3.22
C LYS A 124 7.44 -20.94 4.47
N SER A 125 7.59 -20.28 5.61
CA SER A 125 7.16 -20.81 6.91
C SER A 125 5.64 -20.74 7.11
N SER A 126 4.94 -19.80 6.49
CA SER A 126 3.49 -19.65 6.59
C SER A 126 2.71 -20.74 5.87
N GLY A 127 3.31 -21.35 4.84
CA GLY A 127 2.61 -22.25 3.92
C GLY A 127 1.68 -21.53 2.95
N PHE A 128 1.94 -20.26 2.64
CA PHE A 128 1.22 -19.46 1.65
C PHE A 128 1.12 -20.19 0.29
N LYS A 129 -0.05 -20.14 -0.33
CA LYS A 129 -0.36 -20.81 -1.62
C LYS A 129 -1.01 -19.88 -2.63
N GLY A 130 -1.25 -18.63 -2.24
CA GLY A 130 -1.89 -17.63 -3.10
C GLY A 130 -0.97 -17.07 -4.17
N THR A 131 -1.28 -15.88 -4.61
CA THR A 131 -0.49 -15.12 -5.57
C THR A 131 0.23 -13.97 -4.88
N MET A 132 1.56 -13.95 -4.98
CA MET A 132 2.37 -12.77 -4.65
C MET A 132 2.29 -11.81 -5.84
N SER A 133 1.66 -10.67 -5.64
CA SER A 133 1.55 -9.60 -6.63
C SER A 133 2.61 -8.53 -6.35
N VAL A 134 3.55 -8.40 -7.29
CA VAL A 134 4.65 -7.42 -7.20
C VAL A 134 4.16 -6.09 -7.75
N THR A 135 3.87 -5.14 -6.86
CA THR A 135 3.20 -3.89 -7.25
C THR A 135 4.07 -2.99 -8.14
N SER A 136 5.39 -2.98 -7.94
CA SER A 136 6.33 -2.28 -8.83
C SER A 136 6.51 -2.91 -10.21
N GLY A 137 6.09 -4.15 -10.39
CA GLY A 137 6.39 -4.95 -11.60
C GLY A 137 7.85 -5.42 -11.70
N VAL A 138 8.67 -5.26 -10.65
CA VAL A 138 10.10 -5.58 -10.63
C VAL A 138 10.44 -6.46 -9.44
N SER A 139 10.83 -7.71 -9.70
CA SER A 139 11.33 -8.66 -8.71
C SER A 139 12.11 -9.78 -9.39
N GLU A 140 13.03 -10.40 -8.66
CA GLU A 140 13.72 -11.64 -9.06
C GLU A 140 13.07 -12.89 -8.44
N GLU A 141 12.03 -12.70 -7.61
CA GLU A 141 11.31 -13.79 -6.93
C GLU A 141 10.63 -14.72 -7.96
N LYS A 142 10.76 -16.03 -7.74
CA LYS A 142 10.22 -17.06 -8.68
C LYS A 142 9.08 -17.89 -8.09
N GLY A 143 8.83 -17.72 -6.79
CA GLY A 143 7.89 -18.52 -6.04
C GLY A 143 8.39 -19.95 -5.73
N ASP A 144 7.99 -20.45 -4.57
CA ASP A 144 8.23 -21.83 -4.14
C ASP A 144 6.93 -22.38 -3.55
N GLY A 145 6.12 -22.96 -4.42
CA GLY A 145 4.80 -23.48 -4.07
C GLY A 145 3.68 -22.42 -4.00
N TYR A 146 3.92 -21.21 -4.49
CA TYR A 146 2.96 -20.12 -4.71
C TYR A 146 3.23 -19.44 -6.06
N THR A 147 2.29 -18.64 -6.55
CA THR A 147 2.42 -17.91 -7.82
C THR A 147 3.05 -16.54 -7.58
N VAL A 148 3.93 -16.11 -8.49
CA VAL A 148 4.44 -14.72 -8.52
C VAL A 148 3.94 -14.04 -9.78
N GLU A 149 3.27 -12.91 -9.64
CA GLU A 149 2.84 -12.03 -10.73
C GLU A 149 3.53 -10.68 -10.63
N LEU A 150 4.25 -10.29 -11.69
CA LEU A 150 5.00 -9.03 -11.72
C LEU A 150 4.12 -7.82 -12.04
N GLY A 151 2.82 -8.03 -12.35
CA GLY A 151 1.96 -6.95 -12.86
C GLY A 151 2.19 -6.64 -14.34
N ASP A 152 1.29 -5.86 -14.92
CA ASP A 152 1.29 -5.54 -16.36
C ASP A 152 2.10 -4.27 -16.67
N GLN A 153 2.37 -3.44 -15.67
CA GLN A 153 3.21 -2.25 -15.77
C GLN A 153 4.46 -2.39 -14.87
N LYS A 154 5.50 -1.63 -15.21
CA LYS A 154 6.75 -1.60 -14.45
C LYS A 154 7.12 -0.17 -14.10
N VAL A 155 7.58 0.01 -12.86
CA VAL A 155 8.22 1.24 -12.42
C VAL A 155 9.58 1.41 -13.12
N ASP A 156 10.02 2.66 -13.26
CA ASP A 156 11.37 2.97 -13.73
C ASP A 156 12.35 2.89 -12.55
N VAL A 157 13.05 1.77 -12.41
CA VAL A 157 14.00 1.55 -11.33
C VAL A 157 15.33 2.25 -11.58
N ARG A 158 15.89 2.82 -10.51
CA ARG A 158 17.17 3.53 -10.52
C ARG A 158 18.20 2.78 -9.67
N PRO A 159 19.50 2.84 -10.05
CA PRO A 159 20.56 2.33 -9.18
C PRO A 159 20.50 3.03 -7.81
N TRP A 160 20.87 2.30 -6.76
CA TRP A 160 21.04 2.87 -5.43
C TRP A 160 22.07 4.00 -5.46
N PRO A 161 21.72 5.23 -5.08
CA PRO A 161 22.62 6.39 -5.26
C PRO A 161 23.71 6.50 -4.18
N PHE A 162 23.53 5.80 -3.04
CA PHE A 162 24.42 5.93 -1.87
C PHE A 162 25.32 4.69 -1.76
N VAL A 163 26.49 4.76 -2.40
CA VAL A 163 27.48 3.67 -2.38
C VAL A 163 28.74 4.15 -1.68
N THR A 164 29.09 3.52 -0.56
CA THR A 164 30.36 3.76 0.10
C THR A 164 31.48 3.04 -0.67
N PRO A 165 32.55 3.73 -1.09
CA PRO A 165 33.65 3.10 -1.81
C PRO A 165 34.26 1.93 -1.01
N GLY A 166 34.26 0.75 -1.59
CA GLY A 166 34.80 -0.48 -0.98
C GLY A 166 33.80 -1.31 -0.19
N GLU A 167 32.58 -0.86 -0.03
CA GLU A 167 31.48 -1.60 0.59
C GLU A 167 30.50 -2.12 -0.45
N LYS A 168 29.82 -3.23 -0.13
CA LYS A 168 28.72 -3.72 -0.93
C LYS A 168 27.52 -2.82 -0.69
N PRO A 169 26.87 -2.25 -1.73
CA PRO A 169 25.68 -1.43 -1.52
C PRO A 169 24.57 -2.27 -0.87
N GLU A 170 23.78 -1.64 -0.03
CA GLU A 170 22.63 -2.27 0.63
C GLU A 170 21.62 -2.78 -0.40
N PHE A 171 21.35 -1.97 -1.41
CA PHE A 171 20.46 -2.28 -2.53
C PHE A 171 21.18 -2.19 -3.86
N THR A 172 20.75 -2.99 -4.83
CA THR A 172 21.16 -2.79 -6.24
C THR A 172 20.42 -1.61 -6.86
N HIS A 173 19.16 -1.43 -6.50
CA HIS A 173 18.28 -0.36 -6.93
C HIS A 173 17.62 0.32 -5.73
N ASP A 174 17.28 1.59 -5.88
CA ASP A 174 16.49 2.31 -4.89
C ASP A 174 15.07 1.72 -4.81
N PRO A 175 14.65 1.15 -3.68
CA PRO A 175 13.34 0.52 -3.56
C PRO A 175 12.20 1.50 -3.31
N HIS A 176 12.47 2.79 -3.04
CA HIS A 176 11.52 3.80 -2.57
C HIS A 176 10.71 4.43 -3.71
N VAL A 177 10.24 3.59 -4.65
CA VAL A 177 9.57 4.00 -5.89
C VAL A 177 8.32 4.86 -5.65
N TRP A 178 7.60 4.60 -4.56
CA TRP A 178 6.35 5.30 -4.20
C TRP A 178 6.48 6.79 -3.91
N THR A 179 7.70 7.29 -3.75
CA THR A 179 7.95 8.71 -3.50
C THR A 179 7.78 9.58 -4.76
N ASP A 180 7.75 8.97 -5.95
CA ASP A 180 7.23 9.58 -7.17
C ASP A 180 5.77 9.15 -7.37
N VAL A 181 4.85 10.10 -7.40
CA VAL A 181 3.41 9.83 -7.54
C VAL A 181 3.08 9.03 -8.81
N LYS A 182 3.82 9.22 -9.91
CA LYS A 182 3.62 8.44 -11.13
C LYS A 182 4.04 6.98 -10.99
N GLN A 183 5.07 6.71 -10.19
CA GLN A 183 5.46 5.34 -9.88
C GLN A 183 4.46 4.69 -8.92
N ALA A 184 3.91 5.47 -7.96
CA ALA A 184 2.81 5.02 -7.11
C ALA A 184 1.56 4.66 -7.93
N ASP A 185 1.25 5.42 -9.00
CA ASP A 185 0.15 5.13 -9.92
C ASP A 185 0.35 3.79 -10.65
N VAL A 186 1.56 3.48 -11.11
CA VAL A 186 1.92 2.15 -11.64
C VAL A 186 1.64 1.04 -10.63
N GLN A 187 1.98 1.26 -9.35
CA GLN A 187 1.71 0.28 -8.30
C GLN A 187 0.20 0.09 -8.09
N VAL A 188 -0.57 1.17 -8.09
CA VAL A 188 -2.04 1.15 -7.96
C VAL A 188 -2.68 0.43 -9.13
N PHE A 189 -2.23 0.67 -10.36
CA PHE A 189 -2.68 -0.05 -11.55
C PHE A 189 -2.45 -1.57 -11.41
N ASN A 190 -1.25 -1.99 -11.02
CA ASN A 190 -0.92 -3.41 -10.85
C ASN A 190 -1.74 -4.06 -9.73
N ILE A 191 -1.99 -3.34 -8.64
CA ILE A 191 -2.88 -3.78 -7.56
C ILE A 191 -4.30 -4.00 -8.11
N GLY A 192 -4.83 -3.05 -8.88
CA GLY A 192 -6.13 -3.14 -9.52
C GLY A 192 -6.25 -4.39 -10.39
N THR A 193 -5.30 -4.59 -11.29
CA THR A 193 -5.24 -5.77 -12.17
C THR A 193 -5.26 -7.09 -11.37
N ALA A 194 -4.50 -7.17 -10.28
CA ALA A 194 -4.48 -8.37 -9.44
C ALA A 194 -5.82 -8.60 -8.73
N LEU A 195 -6.46 -7.54 -8.24
CA LEU A 195 -7.79 -7.63 -7.62
C LEU A 195 -8.86 -8.06 -8.65
N GLU A 196 -8.88 -7.47 -9.85
CA GLU A 196 -9.81 -7.82 -10.94
C GLU A 196 -9.69 -9.30 -11.34
N LYS A 197 -8.49 -9.83 -11.45
CA LYS A 197 -8.22 -11.24 -11.76
C LYS A 197 -8.88 -12.21 -10.76
N THR A 198 -9.02 -11.82 -9.48
CA THR A 198 -9.71 -12.65 -8.48
C THR A 198 -11.22 -12.81 -8.77
N GLN A 199 -11.78 -11.93 -9.60
CA GLN A 199 -13.20 -11.88 -9.95
C GLN A 199 -13.45 -12.27 -11.43
N SER A 200 -12.54 -13.03 -12.05
CA SER A 200 -12.62 -13.43 -13.47
C SER A 200 -13.95 -14.09 -13.85
N ASP A 201 -14.60 -14.79 -12.90
CA ASP A 201 -15.90 -15.45 -13.09
C ASP A 201 -17.09 -14.52 -12.81
N ASN A 202 -16.86 -13.27 -12.40
CA ASN A 202 -17.89 -12.28 -12.09
C ASN A 202 -17.53 -10.91 -12.72
N PRO A 203 -17.84 -10.69 -14.00
CA PRO A 203 -17.48 -9.46 -14.72
C PRO A 203 -18.01 -8.19 -14.04
N ALA A 204 -19.19 -8.22 -13.42
CA ALA A 204 -19.74 -7.05 -12.74
C ALA A 204 -18.91 -6.67 -11.49
N ALA A 205 -18.36 -7.66 -10.77
CA ALA A 205 -17.45 -7.41 -9.65
C ALA A 205 -16.09 -6.89 -10.14
N ALA A 206 -15.54 -7.44 -11.23
CA ALA A 206 -14.33 -6.95 -11.85
C ALA A 206 -14.49 -5.49 -12.32
N ASP A 207 -15.59 -5.16 -13.01
CA ASP A 207 -15.90 -3.79 -13.43
C ASP A 207 -16.01 -2.82 -12.24
N SER A 208 -16.58 -3.25 -11.12
CA SER A 208 -16.68 -2.44 -9.90
C SER A 208 -15.29 -2.14 -9.31
N ILE A 209 -14.39 -3.15 -9.28
CA ILE A 209 -13.00 -2.97 -8.84
C ILE A 209 -12.29 -1.99 -9.77
N LYS A 210 -12.39 -2.21 -11.08
CA LYS A 210 -11.78 -1.33 -12.08
C LYS A 210 -12.23 0.12 -11.90
N ALA A 211 -13.53 0.36 -11.74
CA ALA A 211 -14.05 1.71 -11.50
C ALA A 211 -13.53 2.35 -10.20
N ALA A 212 -13.30 1.54 -9.15
CA ALA A 212 -12.72 2.01 -7.89
C ALA A 212 -11.24 2.39 -8.05
N VAL A 213 -10.48 1.61 -8.83
CA VAL A 213 -9.07 1.89 -9.17
C VAL A 213 -8.97 3.18 -9.99
N GLU A 214 -9.73 3.31 -11.08
CA GLU A 214 -9.74 4.50 -11.94
C GLU A 214 -10.02 5.80 -11.16
N LYS A 215 -10.92 5.74 -10.17
CA LYS A 215 -11.17 6.89 -9.28
C LYS A 215 -9.96 7.25 -8.44
N TYR A 216 -9.20 6.28 -7.95
CA TYR A 216 -8.01 6.54 -7.15
C TYR A 216 -6.85 7.03 -8.03
N GLU A 217 -6.62 6.46 -9.22
CA GLU A 217 -5.66 6.95 -10.22
C GLU A 217 -5.92 8.42 -10.59
N ALA A 218 -7.21 8.80 -10.74
CA ALA A 218 -7.57 10.20 -10.96
C ALA A 218 -7.17 11.11 -9.78
N GLN A 219 -7.24 10.62 -8.53
CA GLN A 219 -6.78 11.37 -7.35
C GLN A 219 -5.25 11.49 -7.35
N LEU A 220 -4.52 10.42 -7.71
CA LEU A 220 -3.05 10.46 -7.84
C LEU A 220 -2.61 11.44 -8.92
N THR A 221 -3.31 11.51 -10.05
CA THR A 221 -3.05 12.51 -11.09
C THR A 221 -3.15 13.94 -10.54
N LEU A 222 -4.19 14.22 -9.74
CA LEU A 222 -4.35 15.54 -9.10
C LEU A 222 -3.25 15.79 -8.05
N LEU A 223 -2.84 14.76 -7.32
CA LEU A 223 -1.76 14.84 -6.35
C LEU A 223 -0.42 15.17 -7.04
N ASP A 224 -0.08 14.48 -8.14
CA ASP A 224 1.15 14.76 -8.90
C ASP A 224 1.19 16.23 -9.36
N GLN A 225 0.07 16.74 -9.90
CA GLN A 225 -0.02 18.14 -10.30
C GLN A 225 0.16 19.09 -9.11
N TRP A 226 -0.51 18.81 -8.01
CA TRP A 226 -0.38 19.63 -6.79
C TRP A 226 1.06 19.65 -6.25
N VAL A 227 1.75 18.52 -6.26
CA VAL A 227 3.16 18.44 -5.83
C VAL A 227 4.04 19.27 -6.76
N ARG A 228 3.86 19.14 -8.09
CA ARG A 228 4.61 19.94 -9.09
C ARG A 228 4.42 21.43 -8.87
N ASP A 229 3.19 21.87 -8.71
CA ASP A 229 2.87 23.29 -8.50
C ASP A 229 3.44 23.80 -7.19
N SER A 230 3.37 22.98 -6.12
CA SER A 230 3.91 23.32 -4.82
C SER A 230 5.42 23.46 -4.84
N ILE A 231 6.13 22.49 -5.43
CA ILE A 231 7.60 22.53 -5.53
C ILE A 231 8.06 23.64 -6.46
N SER A 232 7.38 23.85 -7.59
CA SER A 232 7.74 24.93 -8.54
C SER A 232 7.55 26.33 -7.95
N SER A 233 6.72 26.48 -6.92
CA SER A 233 6.57 27.74 -6.18
C SER A 233 7.78 28.07 -5.29
N VAL A 234 8.64 27.08 -4.99
CA VAL A 234 9.89 27.27 -4.24
C VAL A 234 10.98 27.72 -5.21
N PRO A 235 11.73 28.81 -4.95
CA PRO A 235 12.87 29.19 -5.77
C PRO A 235 13.87 28.02 -5.94
N GLU A 236 14.41 27.85 -7.15
CA GLU A 236 15.25 26.71 -7.51
C GLU A 236 16.44 26.52 -6.54
N GLU A 237 17.09 27.62 -6.14
CA GLU A 237 18.20 27.63 -5.20
C GLU A 237 17.82 27.13 -3.80
N ASN A 238 16.53 27.07 -3.48
CA ASN A 238 16.01 26.57 -2.20
C ASN A 238 15.40 25.15 -2.28
N ARG A 239 15.34 24.55 -3.49
CA ARG A 239 14.86 23.19 -3.70
C ARG A 239 15.94 22.17 -3.31
N VAL A 240 16.36 22.20 -2.07
CA VAL A 240 17.40 21.34 -1.52
C VAL A 240 16.80 20.51 -0.39
N LEU A 241 16.91 19.19 -0.50
CA LEU A 241 16.37 18.23 0.45
C LEU A 241 17.49 17.46 1.14
N PHE A 242 17.45 17.43 2.46
CA PHE A 242 18.21 16.54 3.33
C PHE A 242 17.26 15.92 4.34
N THR A 243 17.28 14.61 4.49
CA THR A 243 16.32 13.85 5.28
C THR A 243 17.01 13.01 6.36
N SER A 244 16.23 12.40 7.24
CA SER A 244 16.75 11.42 8.20
C SER A 244 17.10 10.08 7.57
N HIS A 245 16.47 9.75 6.43
CA HIS A 245 16.60 8.50 5.71
C HIS A 245 16.68 8.78 4.20
N ASP A 246 17.41 7.99 3.47
CA ASP A 246 17.74 8.18 2.05
C ASP A 246 16.69 7.64 1.06
N ALA A 247 15.41 7.90 1.33
CA ALA A 247 14.27 7.39 0.57
C ALA A 247 13.75 8.30 -0.56
N PHE A 248 14.31 9.49 -0.76
CA PHE A 248 13.67 10.52 -1.60
C PHE A 248 14.30 10.70 -2.98
N GLY A 249 15.03 9.68 -3.48
CA GLY A 249 15.67 9.74 -4.80
C GLY A 249 14.68 9.93 -5.96
N TYR A 250 13.58 9.19 -5.96
CA TYR A 250 12.54 9.31 -7.01
C TYR A 250 11.78 10.62 -6.89
N PHE A 251 11.41 11.04 -5.68
CA PHE A 251 10.77 12.35 -5.46
C PHE A 251 11.63 13.50 -5.98
N ALA A 252 12.90 13.51 -5.61
CA ALA A 252 13.84 14.55 -6.00
C ALA A 252 13.96 14.66 -7.52
N ASN A 253 14.04 13.51 -8.19
CA ASN A 253 14.11 13.47 -9.65
C ASN A 253 12.80 13.87 -10.34
N ALA A 254 11.64 13.42 -9.80
CA ALA A 254 10.33 13.70 -10.42
C ALA A 254 9.95 15.18 -10.34
N TYR A 255 10.43 15.88 -9.29
CA TYR A 255 9.98 17.24 -8.95
C TYR A 255 11.10 18.29 -8.96
N ASP A 256 12.26 17.98 -9.55
CA ASP A 256 13.38 18.91 -9.69
C ASP A 256 13.84 19.47 -8.33
N VAL A 257 14.08 18.57 -7.39
CA VAL A 257 14.63 18.86 -6.07
C VAL A 257 16.04 18.30 -5.98
N LYS A 258 16.99 19.05 -5.47
CA LYS A 258 18.34 18.56 -5.23
C LYS A 258 18.37 17.77 -3.93
N PHE A 259 18.41 16.45 -4.02
CA PHE A 259 18.61 15.57 -2.87
C PHE A 259 20.11 15.46 -2.57
N ILE A 260 20.52 15.86 -1.36
CA ILE A 260 21.95 15.97 -1.01
C ILE A 260 22.37 14.90 0.00
N GLY A 261 21.45 14.03 0.42
CA GLY A 261 21.74 12.93 1.32
C GLY A 261 20.81 12.82 2.51
N ALA A 262 21.14 11.92 3.41
CA ALA A 262 20.40 11.64 4.62
C ALA A 262 21.32 11.64 5.85
N ALA A 263 20.71 11.82 7.03
CA ALA A 263 21.43 11.79 8.30
C ALA A 263 21.99 10.40 8.63
N LEU A 264 21.32 9.36 8.12
CA LEU A 264 21.69 7.95 8.26
C LEU A 264 21.67 7.34 6.87
N SER A 265 22.82 6.86 6.42
CA SER A 265 22.97 6.16 5.14
C SER A 265 22.69 4.66 5.24
N ASP A 266 22.43 4.17 6.47
CA ASP A 266 22.33 2.75 6.78
C ASP A 266 21.14 2.50 7.71
N PHE A 267 20.13 1.75 7.24
CA PHE A 267 18.98 1.38 8.04
C PHE A 267 19.32 0.48 9.22
N ASN A 268 20.33 -0.37 9.05
CA ASN A 268 20.75 -1.34 10.05
C ASN A 268 21.52 -0.72 11.23
N HIS A 269 21.85 0.57 11.16
CA HIS A 269 22.57 1.26 12.21
C HIS A 269 21.74 2.41 12.79
N GLN A 270 20.61 2.09 13.42
CA GLN A 270 19.94 3.01 14.36
C GLN A 270 20.82 3.36 15.57
N GLN A 271 22.13 3.09 15.48
CA GLN A 271 23.10 3.56 16.46
C GLN A 271 23.29 5.07 16.25
N ASP A 272 23.33 5.79 17.36
CA ASP A 272 23.54 7.23 17.37
C ASP A 272 24.71 7.60 16.45
N ALA A 273 24.48 8.51 15.50
CA ALA A 273 25.51 8.98 14.59
C ALA A 273 26.72 9.47 15.39
N THR A 274 27.94 9.06 14.99
CA THR A 274 29.15 9.51 15.66
C THR A 274 29.31 11.03 15.52
N ALA A 275 30.05 11.66 16.42
CA ALA A 275 30.33 13.10 16.34
C ALA A 275 31.02 13.48 15.02
N GLU A 276 31.85 12.60 14.47
CA GLU A 276 32.51 12.78 13.17
C GLU A 276 31.51 12.82 12.04
N HIS A 277 30.55 11.85 12.01
CA HIS A 277 29.49 11.79 11.02
C HIS A 277 28.60 13.03 11.09
N ILE A 278 28.16 13.43 12.30
CA ILE A 278 27.37 14.66 12.50
C ILE A 278 28.07 15.89 11.94
N ASN A 279 29.37 16.05 12.21
CA ASN A 279 30.13 17.19 11.73
C ASN A 279 30.27 17.19 10.21
N LYS A 280 30.58 16.04 9.59
CA LYS A 280 30.69 15.90 8.14
C LYS A 280 29.36 16.22 7.45
N ALA A 281 28.25 15.63 7.92
CA ALA A 281 26.92 15.91 7.37
C ALA A 281 26.53 17.39 7.55
N ALA A 282 26.88 18.02 8.68
CA ALA A 282 26.63 19.43 8.90
C ALA A 282 27.43 20.34 7.94
N GLU A 283 28.64 19.97 7.56
CA GLU A 283 29.43 20.70 6.55
C GLU A 283 28.80 20.56 5.15
N GLU A 284 28.33 19.36 4.77
CA GLU A 284 27.61 19.12 3.51
C GLU A 284 26.32 19.95 3.45
N VAL A 285 25.53 19.95 4.54
CA VAL A 285 24.30 20.77 4.64
C VAL A 285 24.62 22.26 4.46
N LYS A 286 25.67 22.77 5.12
CA LYS A 286 26.09 24.19 4.96
C LYS A 286 26.49 24.49 3.52
N ALA A 287 27.30 23.61 2.91
CA ALA A 287 27.79 23.78 1.55
C ALA A 287 26.67 23.75 0.50
N SER A 288 25.61 22.98 0.76
CA SER A 288 24.47 22.84 -0.15
C SER A 288 23.52 24.03 -0.15
N GLY A 289 23.55 24.88 0.88
CA GLY A 289 22.60 25.97 1.07
C GLY A 289 21.22 25.55 1.58
N ALA A 290 21.04 24.29 2.03
CA ALA A 290 19.79 23.81 2.61
C ALA A 290 19.33 24.72 3.76
N LYS A 291 18.03 25.04 3.81
CA LYS A 291 17.44 25.93 4.81
C LYS A 291 16.79 25.17 5.97
N ALA A 292 16.45 23.92 5.73
CA ALA A 292 15.85 23.03 6.72
C ALA A 292 16.25 21.57 6.43
N LEU A 293 16.20 20.74 7.47
CA LEU A 293 16.35 19.30 7.40
C LEU A 293 15.02 18.65 7.81
N PHE A 294 14.69 17.50 7.23
CA PHE A 294 13.40 16.86 7.42
C PHE A 294 13.58 15.49 8.07
N ALA A 295 12.94 15.28 9.21
CA ALA A 295 12.90 13.98 9.86
C ALA A 295 11.66 13.20 9.43
N GLU A 296 11.82 11.90 9.24
CA GLU A 296 10.71 10.97 9.12
C GLU A 296 10.21 10.54 10.49
N ASN A 297 8.92 10.25 10.59
CA ASN A 297 8.31 9.77 11.84
C ASN A 297 8.64 8.28 12.14
N SER A 298 9.18 7.55 11.16
CA SER A 298 9.66 6.17 11.32
C SER A 298 11.02 6.07 12.00
N ASN A 299 11.75 7.19 12.14
CA ASN A 299 13.12 7.22 12.61
C ASN A 299 13.31 8.12 13.84
N ASN A 300 14.39 7.84 14.60
CA ASN A 300 14.78 8.71 15.70
C ASN A 300 15.31 10.06 15.18
N SER A 301 14.63 11.15 15.52
CA SER A 301 14.99 12.51 15.07
C SER A 301 16.28 13.08 15.66
N LYS A 302 16.88 12.43 16.67
CA LYS A 302 18.05 13.00 17.40
C LYS A 302 19.26 13.30 16.52
N SER A 303 19.57 12.41 15.58
CA SER A 303 20.71 12.59 14.68
C SER A 303 20.50 13.78 13.74
N ILE A 304 19.31 13.89 13.13
CA ILE A 304 19.00 15.01 12.24
C ILE A 304 18.92 16.34 12.98
N GLU A 305 18.40 16.34 14.22
CA GLU A 305 18.41 17.53 15.08
C GLU A 305 19.84 17.96 15.46
N ALA A 306 20.74 17.01 15.72
CA ALA A 306 22.12 17.30 16.01
C ALA A 306 22.85 17.89 14.79
N ILE A 307 22.62 17.33 13.59
CA ILE A 307 23.17 17.86 12.33
C ILE A 307 22.60 19.26 12.05
N ALA A 308 21.30 19.47 12.22
CA ALA A 308 20.67 20.77 12.02
C ALA A 308 21.25 21.84 12.94
N ARG A 309 21.45 21.52 14.24
CA ARG A 309 22.12 22.42 15.19
C ARG A 309 23.56 22.74 14.78
N ALA A 310 24.34 21.74 14.37
CA ALA A 310 25.73 21.92 13.94
C ALA A 310 25.83 22.71 12.62
N ALA A 311 24.86 22.53 11.72
CA ALA A 311 24.78 23.27 10.46
C ALA A 311 24.21 24.68 10.62
N GLY A 312 23.53 24.99 11.73
CA GLY A 312 22.85 26.27 11.95
C GLY A 312 21.57 26.43 11.13
N VAL A 313 20.90 25.34 10.80
CA VAL A 313 19.64 25.30 10.06
C VAL A 313 18.50 24.73 10.92
N LYS A 314 17.26 24.79 10.42
CA LYS A 314 16.09 24.29 11.15
C LYS A 314 15.92 22.78 10.93
N ALA A 315 15.66 22.01 11.97
CA ALA A 315 15.10 20.66 11.84
C ALA A 315 13.56 20.76 11.81
N ILE A 316 12.94 20.10 10.85
CA ILE A 316 11.50 19.89 10.77
C ILE A 316 11.26 18.47 11.26
N THR A 317 10.76 18.37 12.46
CA THR A 317 10.32 17.12 13.11
C THR A 317 8.84 17.26 13.38
N ASN A 318 8.06 16.23 13.22
CA ASN A 318 6.61 16.25 13.46
C ASN A 318 6.26 16.62 14.88
#